data_b8595a764fe62e5b116aa9186a64bf0f
#
_entry.id   b8595a764fe62e5b116aa9186a64bf0f
#
_cell.length_a   1.000
_cell.length_b   1.000
_cell.length_c   1.000
_cell.angle_alpha   90.00
_cell.angle_beta   90.00
_cell.angle_gamma   90.00
#
_symmetry.space_group_name_H-M   'P 1'
#
loop_
_entity.id
_entity.type
_entity.pdbx_description
1 polymer ?
#
loop_
_entity_poly.entity_id
_entity_poly.type
_entity_poly.pdbx_seq_one_letter_code
_entity_poly.pdbx_strand_id
1 'polypeptide(L)'
;MCGRYVVKNPVTKTSKLVKSAIQVEDNENYNAHPYQKLPVIKKYKNGNTLEALKWGLIPGWAKDKDFKALINARLETIDEKVSFKKLIKNNRCVAVADGFYEWKREEKEKTPHYFTRKDTNPIFFAGIYEDDQFCLITEEAKDNINEIHHRQPVILNQTDVNRYLNLELQGSAFLKECNKPDLIFHEVSKDVNKPTNNSASLIQKV
;
A
#
# COMPACT_ATOMS: atom_id res chain seq x y z
N MET A 1 5.66 10.27 -0.59
CA MET A 1 4.40 9.53 -0.31
C MET A 1 4.30 8.40 -1.31
N CYS A 2 4.12 7.16 -0.84
CA CYS A 2 4.02 6.00 -1.72
C CYS A 2 2.91 6.22 -2.77
N GLY A 3 3.31 6.32 -4.02
CA GLY A 3 2.42 6.56 -5.16
C GLY A 3 2.66 5.58 -6.31
N ARG A 4 3.53 4.57 -6.09
CA ARG A 4 3.87 3.60 -7.10
C ARG A 4 4.40 2.31 -6.46
N TYR A 5 3.92 1.15 -6.89
CA TYR A 5 4.43 -0.14 -6.40
C TYR A 5 4.37 -1.25 -7.44
N VAL A 6 4.97 -2.37 -7.10
CA VAL A 6 4.98 -3.59 -7.91
C VAL A 6 4.10 -4.64 -7.24
N VAL A 7 3.26 -5.31 -8.01
CA VAL A 7 2.50 -6.46 -7.55
C VAL A 7 2.55 -7.57 -8.60
N LYS A 8 2.94 -8.77 -8.17
CA LYS A 8 3.05 -9.97 -9.03
C LYS A 8 2.37 -11.13 -8.34
N ASN A 9 1.59 -11.89 -9.11
CA ASN A 9 0.95 -13.13 -8.66
C ASN A 9 0.25 -12.99 -7.28
N PRO A 10 -0.68 -12.02 -7.12
CA PRO A 10 -1.28 -11.70 -5.83
C PRO A 10 -2.11 -12.84 -5.24
N VAL A 11 -2.77 -13.64 -6.06
CA VAL A 11 -3.60 -14.79 -5.62
C VAL A 11 -2.70 -15.84 -4.98
N THR A 12 -1.65 -16.26 -5.69
CA THR A 12 -0.66 -17.23 -5.19
C THR A 12 -0.02 -16.74 -3.87
N LYS A 13 0.40 -15.48 -3.80
CA LYS A 13 1.07 -14.91 -2.62
C LYS A 13 0.16 -14.81 -1.39
N THR A 14 -1.12 -14.66 -1.58
CA THR A 14 -2.08 -14.52 -0.48
C THR A 14 -2.84 -15.78 -0.13
N SER A 15 -2.57 -16.91 -0.80
CA SER A 15 -3.30 -18.18 -0.65
C SER A 15 -3.42 -18.69 0.80
N LYS A 16 -2.45 -18.39 1.66
CA LYS A 16 -2.50 -18.72 3.09
C LYS A 16 -3.26 -17.72 3.95
N LEU A 17 -3.60 -16.55 3.41
CA LEU A 17 -4.24 -15.44 4.13
C LEU A 17 -5.71 -15.26 3.77
N VAL A 18 -6.10 -15.71 2.56
CA VAL A 18 -7.45 -15.52 2.02
C VAL A 18 -8.14 -16.84 1.72
N LYS A 19 -9.46 -16.86 1.81
CA LYS A 19 -10.29 -18.02 1.44
C LYS A 19 -10.77 -17.97 0.00
N SER A 20 -10.81 -16.79 -0.60
CA SER A 20 -11.27 -16.59 -1.98
C SER A 20 -10.64 -15.36 -2.61
N ALA A 21 -10.62 -15.32 -3.93
CA ALA A 21 -10.28 -14.15 -4.73
C ALA A 21 -11.49 -13.76 -5.58
N ILE A 22 -11.81 -12.47 -5.63
CA ILE A 22 -12.94 -11.93 -6.39
C ILE A 22 -12.41 -10.90 -7.38
N GLN A 23 -12.58 -11.18 -8.68
CA GLN A 23 -12.10 -10.31 -9.77
C GLN A 23 -10.60 -9.99 -9.68
N VAL A 24 -9.81 -10.93 -9.15
CA VAL A 24 -8.36 -10.84 -9.07
C VAL A 24 -7.78 -12.14 -9.64
N GLU A 25 -6.84 -12.00 -10.55
CA GLU A 25 -6.07 -13.09 -11.15
C GLU A 25 -4.58 -12.88 -10.88
N ASP A 26 -3.80 -13.93 -11.02
CA ASP A 26 -2.35 -13.84 -11.00
C ASP A 26 -1.87 -13.15 -12.28
N ASN A 27 -1.31 -11.98 -12.11
CA ASN A 27 -0.70 -11.16 -13.14
C ASN A 27 0.50 -10.40 -12.59
N GLU A 28 1.21 -9.72 -13.47
CA GLU A 28 2.37 -8.90 -13.10
C GLU A 28 2.13 -7.44 -13.48
N ASN A 29 2.15 -6.58 -12.47
CA ASN A 29 2.11 -5.14 -12.64
C ASN A 29 3.36 -4.53 -11.98
N TYR A 30 4.34 -4.18 -12.79
CA TYR A 30 5.60 -3.58 -12.35
C TYR A 30 5.51 -2.08 -12.10
N ASN A 31 4.36 -1.47 -12.37
CA ASN A 31 4.18 -0.02 -12.28
C ASN A 31 2.77 0.37 -11.82
N ALA A 32 2.26 -0.33 -10.81
CA ALA A 32 0.96 -0.05 -10.23
C ALA A 32 0.91 1.38 -9.69
N HIS A 33 -0.13 2.12 -10.07
CA HIS A 33 -0.27 3.55 -9.78
C HIS A 33 -1.70 3.91 -9.37
N PRO A 34 -1.93 5.09 -8.76
CA PRO A 34 -3.27 5.55 -8.40
C PRO A 34 -4.27 5.48 -9.55
N TYR A 35 -5.53 5.28 -9.19
CA TYR A 35 -6.71 5.10 -10.04
C TYR A 35 -6.84 3.73 -10.73
N GLN A 36 -5.86 2.84 -10.64
CA GLN A 36 -6.00 1.44 -11.06
C GLN A 36 -6.79 0.64 -10.01
N LYS A 37 -7.47 -0.43 -10.47
CA LYS A 37 -7.99 -1.49 -9.59
C LYS A 37 -6.84 -2.44 -9.25
N LEU A 38 -6.58 -2.60 -7.97
CA LEU A 38 -5.41 -3.33 -7.45
C LEU A 38 -5.84 -4.29 -6.34
N PRO A 39 -5.11 -5.40 -6.13
CA PRO A 39 -5.49 -6.42 -5.17
C PRO A 39 -5.33 -5.94 -3.73
N VAL A 40 -6.41 -6.08 -2.95
CA VAL A 40 -6.43 -5.82 -1.51
C VAL A 40 -7.12 -6.95 -0.77
N ILE A 41 -6.63 -7.28 0.40
CA ILE A 41 -7.25 -8.24 1.33
C ILE A 41 -8.22 -7.48 2.22
N LYS A 42 -9.46 -7.98 2.29
CA LYS A 42 -10.52 -7.47 3.18
C LYS A 42 -11.05 -8.59 4.07
N LYS A 43 -11.57 -8.22 5.22
CA LYS A 43 -12.26 -9.13 6.13
C LYS A 43 -13.73 -9.27 5.74
N TYR A 44 -14.20 -10.50 5.67
CA TYR A 44 -15.62 -10.87 5.58
C TYR A 44 -16.02 -11.80 6.72
N LYS A 45 -17.34 -12.06 6.87
CA LYS A 45 -17.88 -12.95 7.92
C LYS A 45 -17.20 -14.33 7.91
N ASN A 46 -16.92 -14.87 6.72
CA ASN A 46 -16.40 -16.23 6.53
C ASN A 46 -14.87 -16.30 6.35
N GLY A 47 -14.17 -15.21 6.56
CA GLY A 47 -12.71 -15.14 6.39
C GLY A 47 -12.26 -13.96 5.54
N ASN A 48 -10.98 -13.90 5.21
CA ASN A 48 -10.47 -12.85 4.36
C ASN A 48 -10.70 -13.18 2.88
N THR A 49 -10.89 -12.14 2.07
CA THR A 49 -11.06 -12.23 0.62
C THR A 49 -10.09 -11.27 -0.05
N LEU A 50 -9.48 -11.68 -1.15
CA LEU A 50 -8.70 -10.82 -2.04
C LEU A 50 -9.63 -10.21 -3.08
N GLU A 51 -9.65 -8.88 -3.19
CA GLU A 51 -10.53 -8.14 -4.11
C GLU A 51 -9.76 -7.06 -4.87
N ALA A 52 -10.24 -6.72 -6.06
CA ALA A 52 -9.72 -5.60 -6.84
C ALA A 52 -10.45 -4.31 -6.47
N LEU A 53 -9.79 -3.42 -5.72
CA LEU A 53 -10.31 -2.10 -5.38
C LEU A 53 -9.51 -0.98 -6.07
N LYS A 54 -10.18 0.14 -6.35
CA LYS A 54 -9.55 1.32 -6.95
C LYS A 54 -8.66 2.04 -5.94
N TRP A 55 -7.40 2.24 -6.27
CA TRP A 55 -6.48 3.03 -5.43
C TRP A 55 -6.73 4.53 -5.57
N GLY A 56 -7.29 5.11 -4.57
CA GLY A 56 -7.70 6.53 -4.53
C GLY A 56 -9.11 6.66 -3.97
N LEU A 57 -9.20 7.00 -2.69
CA LEU A 57 -10.42 7.08 -1.92
C LEU A 57 -11.02 8.48 -2.01
N ILE A 58 -12.30 8.56 -2.38
CA ILE A 58 -13.12 9.78 -2.29
C ILE A 58 -14.08 9.56 -1.13
N PRO A 59 -13.94 10.30 -0.01
CA PRO A 59 -14.84 10.14 1.13
C PRO A 59 -16.31 10.37 0.75
N GLY A 60 -17.23 9.61 1.36
CA GLY A 60 -18.66 9.69 1.05
C GLY A 60 -19.25 11.11 1.07
N TRP A 61 -18.78 11.96 2.00
CA TRP A 61 -19.20 13.35 2.12
C TRP A 61 -18.68 14.28 0.98
N ALA A 62 -17.75 13.80 0.15
CA ALA A 62 -17.12 14.54 -0.93
C ALA A 62 -17.48 14.03 -2.33
N LYS A 63 -18.35 13.00 -2.45
CA LYS A 63 -18.67 12.35 -3.74
C LYS A 63 -19.26 13.30 -4.80
N ASP A 64 -20.02 14.30 -4.36
CA ASP A 64 -20.67 15.28 -5.24
C ASP A 64 -19.83 16.56 -5.44
N LYS A 65 -18.55 16.53 -5.08
CA LYS A 65 -17.63 17.67 -5.15
C LYS A 65 -16.47 17.34 -6.08
N ASP A 66 -15.86 18.37 -6.65
CA ASP A 66 -14.56 18.22 -7.33
C ASP A 66 -13.45 17.98 -6.29
N PHE A 67 -13.40 16.73 -5.80
CA PHE A 67 -12.51 16.32 -4.75
C PHE A 67 -11.42 15.38 -5.28
N LYS A 68 -10.16 15.77 -5.08
CA LYS A 68 -9.03 14.94 -5.48
C LYS A 68 -8.96 13.68 -4.61
N ALA A 69 -8.99 12.51 -5.25
CA ALA A 69 -8.92 11.24 -4.54
C ALA A 69 -7.68 11.14 -3.64
N LEU A 70 -7.89 10.64 -2.44
CA LEU A 70 -6.86 10.45 -1.42
C LEU A 70 -6.18 9.10 -1.62
N ILE A 71 -4.94 9.12 -2.07
CA ILE A 71 -4.15 7.89 -2.28
C ILE A 71 -3.44 7.40 -1.02
N ASN A 72 -3.23 8.30 -0.04
CA ASN A 72 -2.58 7.99 1.22
C ASN A 72 -3.29 8.67 2.40
N ALA A 73 -3.26 8.02 3.57
CA ALA A 73 -3.69 8.53 4.87
C ALA A 73 -2.48 8.54 5.83
N ARG A 74 -2.26 9.63 6.55
CA ARG A 74 -1.14 9.73 7.52
C ARG A 74 -1.51 9.04 8.82
N LEU A 75 -0.69 8.10 9.30
CA LEU A 75 -0.88 7.38 10.55
C LEU A 75 -1.02 8.33 11.75
N GLU A 76 -0.26 9.42 11.75
CA GLU A 76 -0.21 10.38 12.84
C GLU A 76 -1.54 11.11 13.08
N THR A 77 -2.36 11.25 12.04
CA THR A 77 -3.62 12.03 12.09
C THR A 77 -4.85 11.24 11.66
N ILE A 78 -4.71 9.94 11.41
CA ILE A 78 -5.77 9.10 10.83
C ILE A 78 -7.00 8.98 11.75
N ASP A 79 -6.79 8.98 13.07
CA ASP A 79 -7.87 8.89 14.07
C ASP A 79 -8.69 10.18 14.20
N GLU A 80 -8.17 11.31 13.70
CA GLU A 80 -8.77 12.64 13.84
C GLU A 80 -9.47 13.11 12.57
N LYS A 81 -8.84 12.83 11.40
CA LYS A 81 -9.31 13.33 10.11
C LYS A 81 -10.68 12.75 9.75
N VAL A 82 -11.63 13.62 9.43
CA VAL A 82 -13.02 13.28 9.06
C VAL A 82 -13.06 12.21 7.98
N SER A 83 -12.18 12.28 6.98
CA SER A 83 -12.10 11.32 5.87
C SER A 83 -11.67 9.92 6.30
N PHE A 84 -11.03 9.74 7.45
CA PHE A 84 -10.36 8.48 7.80
C PHE A 84 -10.77 7.87 9.14
N LYS A 85 -11.19 8.70 10.12
CA LYS A 85 -11.42 8.27 11.51
C LYS A 85 -12.46 7.16 11.68
N LYS A 86 -13.46 7.09 10.79
CA LYS A 86 -14.43 5.99 10.79
C LYS A 86 -13.86 4.75 10.10
N LEU A 87 -13.09 4.94 9.03
CA LEU A 87 -12.55 3.85 8.22
C LEU A 87 -11.48 3.06 8.97
N ILE A 88 -10.56 3.74 9.65
CA ILE A 88 -9.53 3.04 10.45
C ILE A 88 -10.11 2.20 11.59
N LYS A 89 -11.30 2.53 12.07
CA LYS A 89 -12.01 1.78 13.11
C LYS A 89 -12.76 0.55 12.57
N ASN A 90 -13.25 0.59 11.32
CA ASN A 90 -14.19 -0.40 10.82
C ASN A 90 -13.83 -1.00 9.45
N ASN A 91 -13.09 -0.29 8.61
CA ASN A 91 -12.91 -0.59 7.20
C ASN A 91 -11.41 -0.70 6.87
N ARG A 92 -10.72 -1.66 7.48
CA ARG A 92 -9.31 -1.92 7.24
C ARG A 92 -9.14 -2.88 6.06
N CYS A 93 -8.14 -2.62 5.24
CA CYS A 93 -7.71 -3.52 4.19
C CYS A 93 -6.18 -3.62 4.13
N VAL A 94 -5.67 -4.57 3.39
CA VAL A 94 -4.24 -4.77 3.21
C VAL A 94 -3.94 -4.91 1.72
N ALA A 95 -3.19 -3.97 1.14
CA ALA A 95 -2.75 -4.08 -0.24
C ALA A 95 -1.50 -4.96 -0.32
N VAL A 96 -1.45 -5.81 -1.36
CA VAL A 96 -0.37 -6.78 -1.58
C VAL A 96 0.61 -6.23 -2.59
N ALA A 97 1.90 -6.36 -2.32
CA ALA A 97 2.96 -5.89 -3.20
C ALA A 97 4.23 -6.75 -3.10
N ASP A 98 5.13 -6.57 -4.05
CA ASP A 98 6.50 -7.10 -4.05
C ASP A 98 7.52 -6.05 -3.62
N GLY A 99 7.24 -4.79 -3.89
CA GLY A 99 8.07 -3.66 -3.58
C GLY A 99 7.39 -2.37 -3.99
N PHE A 100 7.99 -1.25 -3.68
CA PHE A 100 7.46 0.07 -4.03
C PHE A 100 8.56 1.01 -4.46
N TYR A 101 8.16 2.11 -5.11
CA TYR A 101 9.09 3.13 -5.56
C TYR A 101 8.92 4.40 -4.74
N GLU A 102 10.06 5.03 -4.44
CA GLU A 102 10.14 6.41 -3.96
C GLU A 102 11.28 7.14 -4.68
N TRP A 103 11.20 8.47 -4.70
CA TRP A 103 12.11 9.31 -5.45
C TRP A 103 12.95 10.16 -4.51
N LYS A 104 14.26 9.94 -4.55
CA LYS A 104 15.20 10.89 -3.94
C LYS A 104 15.15 12.19 -4.72
N ARG A 105 15.01 13.28 -4.01
CA ARG A 105 14.99 14.63 -4.58
C ARG A 105 16.26 15.36 -4.20
N GLU A 106 17.08 15.67 -5.19
CA GLU A 106 18.29 16.45 -5.05
C GLU A 106 18.20 17.63 -6.04
N GLU A 107 18.09 18.85 -5.51
CA GLU A 107 17.92 20.08 -6.28
C GLU A 107 16.81 19.98 -7.35
N LYS A 108 17.19 19.77 -8.62
CA LYS A 108 16.28 19.66 -9.77
C LYS A 108 16.03 18.21 -10.24
N GLU A 109 16.77 17.24 -9.68
CA GLU A 109 16.65 15.84 -10.08
C GLU A 109 15.74 15.03 -9.16
N LYS A 110 15.13 14.00 -9.75
CA LYS A 110 14.35 13.00 -9.05
C LYS A 110 14.83 11.63 -9.49
N THR A 111 15.51 10.94 -8.58
CA THR A 111 16.09 9.63 -8.82
C THR A 111 15.21 8.55 -8.21
N PRO A 112 14.60 7.65 -9.00
CA PRO A 112 13.74 6.60 -8.49
C PRO A 112 14.54 5.49 -7.81
N HIS A 113 14.04 5.02 -6.67
CA HIS A 113 14.58 3.89 -5.93
C HIS A 113 13.47 2.86 -5.73
N TYR A 114 13.82 1.60 -5.90
CA TYR A 114 12.94 0.46 -5.66
C TYR A 114 13.24 -0.16 -4.31
N PHE A 115 12.22 -0.25 -3.48
CA PHE A 115 12.27 -0.76 -2.11
C PHE A 115 11.66 -2.15 -2.04
N THR A 116 12.33 -3.06 -1.35
CA THR A 116 11.83 -4.39 -1.03
C THR A 116 12.09 -4.72 0.43
N ARG A 117 11.45 -5.77 0.94
CA ARG A 117 11.78 -6.32 2.25
C ARG A 117 13.13 -7.02 2.17
N LYS A 118 13.95 -6.85 3.23
CA LYS A 118 15.25 -7.53 3.37
C LYS A 118 15.12 -9.05 3.43
N ASP A 119 14.02 -9.54 4.00
CA ASP A 119 13.71 -10.97 4.13
C ASP A 119 13.05 -11.57 2.87
N THR A 120 12.94 -10.82 1.79
CA THR A 120 12.34 -11.20 0.49
C THR A 120 10.87 -11.64 0.52
N ASN A 121 10.20 -11.52 1.67
CA ASN A 121 8.76 -11.80 1.79
C ASN A 121 7.92 -10.74 1.07
N PRO A 122 6.66 -11.05 0.70
CA PRO A 122 5.74 -10.06 0.16
C PRO A 122 5.53 -8.87 1.10
N ILE A 123 5.26 -7.72 0.52
CA ILE A 123 4.88 -6.51 1.24
C ILE A 123 3.36 -6.50 1.43
N PHE A 124 2.94 -6.24 2.66
CA PHE A 124 1.54 -6.08 3.06
C PHE A 124 1.34 -4.65 3.55
N PHE A 125 0.88 -3.76 2.68
CA PHE A 125 0.61 -2.37 3.06
C PHE A 125 -0.66 -2.27 3.87
N ALA A 126 -0.61 -1.67 5.04
CA ALA A 126 -1.81 -1.29 5.77
C ALA A 126 -2.59 -0.23 4.99
N GLY A 127 -3.89 -0.43 4.87
CA GLY A 127 -4.79 0.46 4.16
C GLY A 127 -6.16 0.54 4.83
N ILE A 128 -6.95 1.48 4.37
CA ILE A 128 -8.36 1.63 4.70
C ILE A 128 -9.17 1.75 3.41
N TYR A 129 -10.44 1.34 3.45
CA TYR A 129 -11.30 1.36 2.28
C TYR A 129 -12.68 1.95 2.57
N GLU A 130 -13.34 2.45 1.53
CA GLU A 130 -14.75 2.80 1.49
C GLU A 130 -15.31 2.35 0.15
N ASP A 131 -16.38 1.57 0.17
CA ASP A 131 -16.98 0.94 -1.01
C ASP A 131 -15.94 0.11 -1.81
N ASP A 132 -15.71 0.47 -3.07
CA ASP A 132 -14.75 -0.14 -4.00
C ASP A 132 -13.41 0.62 -4.10
N GLN A 133 -13.13 1.51 -3.16
CA GLN A 133 -11.95 2.37 -3.16
C GLN A 133 -11.11 2.17 -1.91
N PHE A 134 -9.79 2.32 -2.04
CA PHE A 134 -8.87 2.25 -0.91
C PHE A 134 -7.79 3.33 -0.96
N CYS A 135 -7.18 3.60 0.19
CA CYS A 135 -5.93 4.33 0.28
C CYS A 135 -4.94 3.63 1.23
N LEU A 136 -3.65 3.86 0.99
CA LEU A 136 -2.58 3.31 1.81
C LEU A 136 -2.35 4.19 3.04
N ILE A 137 -1.96 3.57 4.16
CA ILE A 137 -1.52 4.30 5.34
C ILE A 137 -0.02 4.53 5.25
N THR A 138 0.41 5.75 5.57
CA THR A 138 1.82 6.14 5.57
C THR A 138 2.20 6.72 6.93
N GLU A 139 3.46 6.56 7.29
CA GLU A 139 4.09 7.10 8.50
C GLU A 139 5.36 7.89 8.17
N GLU A 140 5.96 8.55 9.13
CA GLU A 140 7.29 9.15 8.98
C GLU A 140 8.30 8.06 8.67
N ALA A 141 9.16 8.34 7.68
CA ALA A 141 10.19 7.40 7.28
C ALA A 141 11.25 7.24 8.39
N LYS A 142 11.76 6.03 8.52
CA LYS A 142 12.79 5.68 9.51
C LYS A 142 14.08 5.30 8.81
N ASP A 143 15.17 5.41 9.56
CA ASP A 143 16.49 4.95 9.17
C ASP A 143 16.89 5.38 7.74
N ASN A 144 17.42 4.45 6.98
CA ASN A 144 17.90 4.64 5.61
C ASN A 144 16.81 5.09 4.60
N ILE A 145 15.52 4.83 4.89
CA ILE A 145 14.44 5.26 4.00
C ILE A 145 14.32 6.79 3.99
N ASN A 146 14.56 7.42 5.15
CA ASN A 146 14.51 8.88 5.29
C ASN A 146 15.54 9.59 4.40
N GLU A 147 16.62 8.92 4.00
CA GLU A 147 17.62 9.45 3.05
C GLU A 147 17.03 9.65 1.65
N ILE A 148 16.01 8.88 1.30
CA ILE A 148 15.34 8.92 -0.01
C ILE A 148 14.06 9.77 0.05
N HIS A 149 13.23 9.53 1.08
CA HIS A 149 11.96 10.23 1.23
C HIS A 149 11.51 10.26 2.71
N HIS A 150 11.02 11.41 3.18
CA HIS A 150 10.57 11.63 4.57
C HIS A 150 9.31 10.85 4.97
N ARG A 151 8.67 10.12 4.06
CA ARG A 151 7.47 9.29 4.31
C ARG A 151 7.69 7.89 3.77
N GLN A 152 7.16 6.90 4.48
CA GLN A 152 7.11 5.50 4.06
C GLN A 152 5.69 4.93 4.21
N PRO A 153 5.30 3.89 3.44
CA PRO A 153 4.07 3.16 3.71
C PRO A 153 4.19 2.36 5.01
N VAL A 154 3.07 2.19 5.72
CA VAL A 154 3.01 1.28 6.87
C VAL A 154 2.93 -0.15 6.35
N ILE A 155 3.95 -0.96 6.66
CA ILE A 155 4.06 -2.35 6.20
C ILE A 155 3.84 -3.29 7.38
N LEU A 156 2.97 -4.27 7.20
CA LEU A 156 2.68 -5.32 8.16
C LEU A 156 3.54 -6.56 7.90
N ASN A 157 3.91 -7.27 8.96
CA ASN A 157 4.35 -8.66 8.83
C ASN A 157 3.15 -9.56 8.51
N GLN A 158 3.39 -10.69 7.86
CA GLN A 158 2.32 -11.61 7.48
C GLN A 158 1.49 -12.08 8.68
N THR A 159 2.10 -12.28 9.83
CA THR A 159 1.45 -12.63 11.11
C THR A 159 0.49 -11.56 11.61
N ASP A 160 0.73 -10.30 11.27
CA ASP A 160 -0.05 -9.16 11.73
C ASP A 160 -1.24 -8.82 10.81
N VAL A 161 -1.27 -9.38 9.59
CA VAL A 161 -2.35 -9.14 8.62
C VAL A 161 -3.72 -9.47 9.21
N ASN A 162 -3.88 -10.68 9.77
CA ASN A 162 -5.15 -11.10 10.36
C ASN A 162 -5.52 -10.28 11.59
N ARG A 163 -4.56 -9.94 12.43
CA ARG A 163 -4.76 -9.12 13.63
C ARG A 163 -5.26 -7.72 13.27
N TYR A 164 -4.63 -7.11 12.27
CA TYR A 164 -5.04 -5.81 11.73
C TYR A 164 -6.47 -5.84 11.15
N LEU A 165 -6.77 -6.83 10.29
CA LEU A 165 -8.08 -6.99 9.66
C LEU A 165 -9.19 -7.36 10.66
N ASN A 166 -8.86 -8.05 11.75
CA ASN A 166 -9.79 -8.41 12.81
C ASN A 166 -10.05 -7.27 13.82
N LEU A 167 -9.48 -6.08 13.60
CA LEU A 167 -9.68 -4.91 14.47
C LEU A 167 -9.19 -5.16 15.92
N GLU A 168 -8.09 -5.91 16.10
CA GLU A 168 -7.60 -6.34 17.42
C GLU A 168 -7.38 -5.17 18.38
N LEU A 169 -6.94 -4.02 17.89
CA LEU A 169 -6.87 -2.78 18.64
C LEU A 169 -7.65 -1.66 17.92
N GLN A 170 -8.21 -0.75 18.68
CA GLN A 170 -9.01 0.35 18.14
C GLN A 170 -8.19 1.38 17.37
N GLY A 171 -8.77 1.95 16.33
CA GLY A 171 -8.16 3.03 15.54
C GLY A 171 -6.77 2.66 15.01
N SER A 172 -5.81 3.56 15.16
CA SER A 172 -4.43 3.37 14.68
C SER A 172 -3.51 2.66 15.68
N ALA A 173 -3.97 2.32 16.89
CA ALA A 173 -3.12 1.76 17.97
C ALA A 173 -2.31 0.55 17.52
N PHE A 174 -2.95 -0.41 16.83
CA PHE A 174 -2.27 -1.60 16.30
C PHE A 174 -1.07 -1.24 15.41
N LEU A 175 -1.23 -0.27 14.52
CA LEU A 175 -0.17 0.13 13.57
C LEU A 175 0.98 0.86 14.24
N LYS A 176 0.74 1.50 15.39
CA LYS A 176 1.79 2.17 16.19
C LYS A 176 2.62 1.18 16.98
N GLU A 177 2.03 0.05 17.39
CA GLU A 177 2.66 -0.95 18.24
C GLU A 177 3.30 -2.12 17.47
N CYS A 178 2.79 -2.47 16.26
CA CYS A 178 3.30 -3.61 15.52
C CYS A 178 4.72 -3.38 15.00
N ASN A 179 5.52 -4.44 15.00
CA ASN A 179 6.86 -4.43 14.42
C ASN A 179 6.79 -4.25 12.90
N LYS A 180 7.68 -3.42 12.37
CA LYS A 180 7.82 -3.19 10.94
C LYS A 180 8.99 -4.02 10.38
N PRO A 181 8.87 -4.56 9.16
CA PRO A 181 9.97 -5.27 8.53
C PRO A 181 11.09 -4.31 8.10
N ASP A 182 12.31 -4.82 8.08
CA ASP A 182 13.46 -4.11 7.50
C ASP A 182 13.32 -4.01 5.98
N LEU A 183 13.67 -2.85 5.44
CA LEU A 183 13.66 -2.60 4.00
C LEU A 183 15.07 -2.37 3.48
N ILE A 184 15.28 -2.79 2.22
CA ILE A 184 16.44 -2.47 1.42
C ILE A 184 15.99 -1.79 0.13
N PHE A 185 16.86 -1.03 -0.51
CA PHE A 185 16.55 -0.34 -1.74
C PHE A 185 17.76 -0.25 -2.67
N HIS A 186 17.48 0.01 -3.93
CA HIS A 186 18.48 0.34 -4.95
C HIS A 186 17.89 1.31 -5.95
N GLU A 187 18.77 2.04 -6.65
CA GLU A 187 18.39 2.92 -7.75
C GLU A 187 17.91 2.10 -8.95
N VAL A 188 16.89 2.64 -9.65
CA VAL A 188 16.31 2.04 -10.86
C VAL A 188 16.19 3.05 -11.99
N SER A 189 15.94 2.56 -13.21
CA SER A 189 15.78 3.42 -14.40
C SER A 189 14.65 4.45 -14.22
N LYS A 190 14.88 5.66 -14.74
CA LYS A 190 13.86 6.72 -14.86
C LYS A 190 12.66 6.33 -15.74
N ASP A 191 12.71 5.19 -16.43
CA ASP A 191 11.58 4.63 -17.22
C ASP A 191 10.35 4.37 -16.36
N VAL A 192 10.51 4.11 -15.06
CA VAL A 192 9.41 3.98 -14.10
C VAL A 192 8.55 5.24 -14.00
N ASN A 193 9.07 6.42 -14.36
CA ASN A 193 8.33 7.67 -14.34
C ASN A 193 7.13 7.68 -15.29
N LYS A 194 7.22 6.93 -16.40
CA LYS A 194 6.14 6.81 -17.37
C LYS A 194 5.16 5.71 -16.92
N PRO A 195 3.91 6.04 -16.52
CA PRO A 195 2.96 5.07 -15.98
C PRO A 195 2.58 3.94 -16.95
N THR A 196 2.74 4.16 -18.25
CA THR A 196 2.44 3.14 -19.28
C THR A 196 3.54 2.09 -19.43
N ASN A 197 4.72 2.32 -18.86
CA ASN A 197 5.78 1.31 -18.86
C ASN A 197 5.44 0.25 -17.80
N ASN A 198 5.45 -1.01 -18.21
CA ASN A 198 5.13 -2.15 -17.34
C ASN A 198 5.98 -3.36 -17.73
N SER A 199 7.21 -3.41 -17.26
CA SER A 199 8.13 -4.51 -17.55
C SER A 199 9.05 -4.82 -16.37
N ALA A 200 9.60 -6.03 -16.32
CA ALA A 200 10.52 -6.46 -15.29
C ALA A 200 11.83 -5.63 -15.24
N SER A 201 12.17 -4.92 -16.32
CA SER A 201 13.35 -4.03 -16.34
C SER A 201 13.23 -2.85 -15.36
N LEU A 202 11.99 -2.45 -14.99
CA LEU A 202 11.77 -1.33 -14.08
C LEU A 202 12.27 -1.56 -12.64
N ILE A 203 12.47 -2.81 -12.25
CA ILE A 203 12.96 -3.19 -10.91
C ILE A 203 14.46 -3.55 -10.91
N GLN A 204 15.12 -3.47 -12.04
CA GLN A 204 16.54 -3.77 -12.14
C GLN A 204 17.39 -2.61 -11.63
N LYS A 205 18.44 -2.96 -10.89
CA LYS A 205 19.44 -1.99 -10.43
C LYS A 205 20.17 -1.37 -11.62
N VAL A 206 20.31 -0.07 -11.64
CA VAL A 206 21.14 0.68 -12.61
C VAL A 206 22.53 0.90 -12.06
#